data_92043ef3d22d0151eb244583f2c96750
#
_entry.id   92043ef3d22d0151eb244583f2c96750
#
_cell.length_a   1.000
_cell.length_b   1.000
_cell.length_c   1.000
_cell.angle_alpha   90.00
_cell.angle_beta   90.00
_cell.angle_gamma   90.00
#
_symmetry.space_group_name_H-M   'P 1'
#
loop_
_entity.id
_entity.type
_entity.pdbx_description
1 polymer ?
#
loop_
_entity_poly.entity_id
_entity_poly.type
_entity_poly.pdbx_seq_one_letter_code
_entity_poly.pdbx_strand_id
1 'polypeptide(L)'
;IRDSCWIGDDVTIMSGVTIGNGAVVAAGAVVVKDVPSYAIVSGNPAKVIGYRFEERQIEALELIRWWNWTAEKVRAAAGLLYGDIDTFIEAFLPDAQRELQQIPMADIIPMEKTKSGPDRRLLYIPDFEQDYPTYPNVIEAFVNSYADTNYELLLYIREDADLQEKLERLDDIFSKYEDVDCYVNLFVANPEDERSLFGQVDGYITNRSTDNVRYMDMADLYGISCISGVDVPMFAEQVTERMCR
;
A
#
# COMPACT_ATOMS: atom_id res chain seq x y z
N ILE A 1 9.62 -3.78 -4.24
CA ILE A 1 9.42 -4.34 -5.60
C ILE A 1 7.92 -4.58 -5.74
N ARG A 2 7.31 -4.06 -6.82
CA ARG A 2 5.89 -4.22 -7.12
C ARG A 2 5.63 -5.45 -8.02
N ASP A 3 4.41 -5.56 -8.54
CA ASP A 3 3.94 -6.73 -9.28
C ASP A 3 4.57 -6.89 -10.67
N SER A 4 4.62 -8.14 -11.14
CA SER A 4 5.02 -8.52 -12.51
C SER A 4 6.39 -8.01 -12.95
N CYS A 5 7.28 -7.67 -11.99
CA CYS A 5 8.64 -7.27 -12.28
C CYS A 5 9.49 -8.44 -12.72
N TRP A 6 10.42 -8.19 -13.65
CA TRP A 6 11.46 -9.14 -14.02
C TRP A 6 12.82 -8.64 -13.54
N ILE A 7 13.42 -9.37 -12.61
CA ILE A 7 14.73 -9.04 -12.04
C ILE A 7 15.74 -10.05 -12.60
N GLY A 8 16.75 -9.55 -13.28
CA GLY A 8 17.84 -10.36 -13.84
C GLY A 8 18.81 -10.89 -12.77
N ASP A 9 19.73 -11.76 -13.18
CA ASP A 9 20.75 -12.32 -12.29
C ASP A 9 21.71 -11.23 -11.79
N ASP A 10 22.26 -11.40 -10.59
CA ASP A 10 23.27 -10.52 -9.97
C ASP A 10 22.84 -9.05 -9.86
N VAL A 11 21.54 -8.78 -9.75
CA VAL A 11 21.03 -7.43 -9.55
C VAL A 11 21.19 -7.01 -8.08
N THR A 12 21.69 -5.81 -7.87
CA THR A 12 21.72 -5.16 -6.55
C THR A 12 20.69 -4.03 -6.51
N ILE A 13 19.74 -4.10 -5.57
CA ILE A 13 18.76 -3.03 -5.32
C ILE A 13 19.07 -2.41 -3.96
N MET A 14 19.27 -1.10 -3.92
CA MET A 14 19.55 -0.39 -2.68
C MET A 14 18.29 -0.32 -1.81
N SER A 15 18.51 -0.27 -0.49
CA SER A 15 17.41 -0.11 0.47
C SER A 15 16.63 1.18 0.20
N GLY A 16 15.30 1.14 0.38
CA GLY A 16 14.41 2.28 0.14
C GLY A 16 14.03 2.52 -1.32
N VAL A 17 14.58 1.74 -2.27
CA VAL A 17 14.24 1.88 -3.70
C VAL A 17 12.96 1.13 -4.04
N THR A 18 12.05 1.80 -4.76
CA THR A 18 10.84 1.20 -5.33
C THR A 18 11.08 0.75 -6.78
N ILE A 19 10.70 -0.49 -7.08
CA ILE A 19 10.62 -1.00 -8.46
C ILE A 19 9.14 -1.05 -8.84
N GLY A 20 8.74 -0.24 -9.82
CA GLY A 20 7.36 -0.11 -10.28
C GLY A 20 6.83 -1.36 -10.98
N ASN A 21 5.50 -1.44 -11.14
CA ASN A 21 4.82 -2.59 -11.75
C ASN A 21 5.39 -2.93 -13.14
N GLY A 22 5.58 -4.21 -13.41
CA GLY A 22 6.02 -4.68 -14.71
C GLY A 22 7.41 -4.23 -15.15
N ALA A 23 8.20 -3.60 -14.27
CA ALA A 23 9.54 -3.14 -14.59
C ALA A 23 10.50 -4.32 -14.87
N VAL A 24 11.49 -4.07 -15.70
CA VAL A 24 12.57 -5.02 -16.01
C VAL A 24 13.90 -4.45 -15.53
N VAL A 25 14.58 -5.17 -14.66
CA VAL A 25 15.93 -4.85 -14.22
C VAL A 25 16.89 -5.85 -14.83
N ALA A 26 17.75 -5.35 -15.72
CA ALA A 26 18.71 -6.21 -16.44
C ALA A 26 19.76 -6.81 -15.50
N ALA A 27 20.30 -7.96 -15.86
CA ALA A 27 21.32 -8.65 -15.09
C ALA A 27 22.54 -7.75 -14.78
N GLY A 28 23.06 -7.87 -13.56
CA GLY A 28 24.21 -7.10 -13.06
C GLY A 28 23.92 -5.61 -12.81
N ALA A 29 22.67 -5.17 -12.88
CA ALA A 29 22.33 -3.77 -12.64
C ALA A 29 22.41 -3.43 -11.13
N VAL A 30 22.85 -2.20 -10.83
CA VAL A 30 22.86 -1.65 -9.47
C VAL A 30 21.85 -0.51 -9.39
N VAL A 31 20.67 -0.79 -8.81
CA VAL A 31 19.56 0.15 -8.76
C VAL A 31 19.65 1.01 -7.52
N VAL A 32 19.87 2.31 -7.70
CA VAL A 32 20.09 3.30 -6.63
C VAL A 32 18.97 4.36 -6.56
N LYS A 33 17.98 4.29 -7.45
CA LYS A 33 16.81 5.18 -7.52
C LYS A 33 15.58 4.39 -7.91
N ASP A 34 14.41 4.92 -7.63
CA ASP A 34 13.14 4.35 -8.02
C ASP A 34 13.06 4.10 -9.52
N VAL A 35 12.47 2.97 -9.88
CA VAL A 35 12.27 2.53 -11.26
C VAL A 35 10.79 2.69 -11.60
N PRO A 36 10.45 3.47 -12.63
CA PRO A 36 9.07 3.64 -13.07
C PRO A 36 8.42 2.32 -13.49
N SER A 37 7.11 2.25 -13.43
CA SER A 37 6.35 1.11 -13.94
C SER A 37 6.67 0.85 -15.42
N TYR A 38 6.82 -0.43 -15.75
CA TYR A 38 7.15 -0.92 -17.10
C TYR A 38 8.44 -0.38 -17.71
N ALA A 39 9.28 0.30 -16.93
CA ALA A 39 10.60 0.73 -17.38
C ALA A 39 11.55 -0.47 -17.47
N ILE A 40 12.48 -0.38 -18.41
CA ILE A 40 13.63 -1.29 -18.54
C ILE A 40 14.85 -0.53 -18.08
N VAL A 41 15.53 -1.04 -17.04
CA VAL A 41 16.71 -0.42 -16.47
C VAL A 41 17.92 -1.33 -16.54
N SER A 42 19.11 -0.76 -16.75
CA SER A 42 20.38 -1.49 -16.83
C SER A 42 21.54 -0.61 -16.40
N GLY A 43 22.64 -1.26 -15.99
CA GLY A 43 23.93 -0.63 -15.71
C GLY A 43 24.21 -0.43 -14.21
N ASN A 44 25.37 0.17 -13.94
CA ASN A 44 25.84 0.53 -12.59
C ASN A 44 26.38 1.98 -12.62
N PRO A 45 25.66 2.97 -12.02
CA PRO A 45 24.30 2.85 -11.53
C PRO A 45 23.27 2.62 -12.64
N ALA A 46 22.18 1.91 -12.31
CA ALA A 46 21.14 1.61 -13.28
C ALA A 46 20.45 2.87 -13.81
N LYS A 47 20.17 2.88 -15.09
CA LYS A 47 19.44 3.96 -15.81
C LYS A 47 18.33 3.35 -16.64
N VAL A 48 17.24 4.10 -16.83
CA VAL A 48 16.18 3.73 -17.76
C VAL A 48 16.76 3.72 -19.19
N ILE A 49 16.66 2.58 -19.85
CA ILE A 49 17.11 2.38 -21.23
C ILE A 49 15.94 2.26 -22.22
N GLY A 50 14.72 2.14 -21.70
CA GLY A 50 13.49 2.06 -22.47
C GLY A 50 12.31 1.69 -21.61
N TYR A 51 11.16 1.49 -22.25
CA TYR A 51 9.92 1.01 -21.65
C TYR A 51 9.41 -0.20 -22.41
N ARG A 52 8.68 -1.08 -21.77
CA ARG A 52 8.08 -2.28 -22.37
C ARG A 52 6.94 -1.94 -23.32
N PHE A 53 6.23 -0.86 -23.05
CA PHE A 53 5.04 -0.42 -23.75
C PHE A 53 5.06 1.09 -23.94
N GLU A 54 4.17 1.61 -24.79
CA GLU A 54 3.93 3.04 -24.95
C GLU A 54 3.27 3.64 -23.69
N GLU A 55 3.44 4.93 -23.43
CA GLU A 55 2.91 5.64 -22.26
C GLU A 55 1.40 5.40 -22.07
N ARG A 56 0.60 5.53 -23.14
CA ARG A 56 -0.86 5.26 -23.09
C ARG A 56 -1.22 3.82 -22.69
N GLN A 57 -0.37 2.86 -23.09
CA GLN A 57 -0.56 1.44 -22.77
C GLN A 57 -0.20 1.18 -21.30
N ILE A 58 0.86 1.81 -20.80
CA ILE A 58 1.27 1.76 -19.40
C ILE A 58 0.16 2.32 -18.51
N GLU A 59 -0.38 3.51 -18.84
CA GLU A 59 -1.50 4.11 -18.12
C GLU A 59 -2.73 3.17 -18.07
N ALA A 60 -3.06 2.56 -19.20
CA ALA A 60 -4.18 1.62 -19.26
C ALA A 60 -3.93 0.35 -18.42
N LEU A 61 -2.72 -0.20 -18.46
CA LEU A 61 -2.35 -1.37 -17.66
C LEU A 61 -2.38 -1.08 -16.16
N GLU A 62 -1.93 0.12 -15.73
CA GLU A 62 -2.02 0.57 -14.34
C GLU A 62 -3.48 0.74 -13.86
N LEU A 63 -4.41 1.04 -14.76
CA LEU A 63 -5.85 1.06 -14.46
C LEU A 63 -6.46 -0.35 -14.41
N ILE A 64 -6.10 -1.23 -15.35
CA ILE A 64 -6.63 -2.60 -15.46
C ILE A 64 -6.20 -3.46 -14.27
N ARG A 65 -4.96 -3.32 -13.80
CA ARG A 65 -4.38 -4.02 -12.64
C ARG A 65 -4.63 -5.53 -12.67
N TRP A 66 -4.32 -6.17 -13.80
CA TRP A 66 -4.58 -7.59 -14.04
C TRP A 66 -3.91 -8.52 -13.01
N TRP A 67 -2.86 -8.09 -12.34
CA TRP A 67 -2.18 -8.83 -11.27
C TRP A 67 -3.05 -8.98 -10.00
N ASN A 68 -4.08 -8.15 -9.83
CA ASN A 68 -5.06 -8.24 -8.74
C ASN A 68 -6.27 -9.13 -9.09
N TRP A 69 -6.29 -9.77 -10.28
CA TRP A 69 -7.39 -10.62 -10.69
C TRP A 69 -7.36 -11.98 -10.01
N THR A 70 -8.55 -12.60 -9.87
CA THR A 70 -8.63 -14.00 -9.43
C THR A 70 -7.96 -14.93 -10.44
N ALA A 71 -7.49 -16.08 -9.97
CA ALA A 71 -6.86 -17.08 -10.84
C ALA A 71 -7.79 -17.51 -11.99
N GLU A 72 -9.13 -17.55 -11.77
CA GLU A 72 -10.12 -17.84 -12.78
C GLU A 72 -10.14 -16.77 -13.87
N LYS A 73 -10.14 -15.48 -13.48
CA LYS A 73 -10.14 -14.35 -14.43
C LYS A 73 -8.86 -14.34 -15.25
N VAL A 74 -7.70 -14.58 -14.63
CA VAL A 74 -6.41 -14.69 -15.32
C VAL A 74 -6.42 -15.85 -16.34
N ARG A 75 -6.93 -17.05 -15.95
CA ARG A 75 -7.04 -18.18 -16.88
C ARG A 75 -7.96 -17.90 -18.06
N ALA A 76 -9.10 -17.26 -17.80
CA ALA A 76 -10.04 -16.89 -18.87
C ALA A 76 -9.44 -15.86 -19.84
N ALA A 77 -8.62 -14.95 -19.35
CA ALA A 77 -7.94 -13.91 -20.13
C ALA A 77 -6.60 -14.37 -20.76
N ALA A 78 -6.14 -15.61 -20.51
CA ALA A 78 -4.78 -16.05 -20.88
C ALA A 78 -4.46 -15.85 -22.37
N GLY A 79 -5.43 -16.12 -23.24
CA GLY A 79 -5.25 -15.91 -24.69
C GLY A 79 -4.98 -14.46 -25.09
N LEU A 80 -5.51 -13.50 -24.34
CA LEU A 80 -5.29 -12.06 -24.55
C LEU A 80 -4.03 -11.57 -23.85
N LEU A 81 -3.68 -12.12 -22.68
CA LEU A 81 -2.44 -11.79 -21.96
C LEU A 81 -1.17 -12.13 -22.73
N TYR A 82 -1.21 -13.18 -23.58
CA TYR A 82 -0.10 -13.55 -24.47
C TYR A 82 -0.24 -13.00 -25.89
N GLY A 83 -1.29 -12.23 -26.15
CA GLY A 83 -1.60 -11.67 -27.45
C GLY A 83 -1.09 -10.24 -27.64
N ASP A 84 -1.79 -9.52 -28.51
CA ASP A 84 -1.53 -8.11 -28.76
C ASP A 84 -2.01 -7.25 -27.57
N ILE A 85 -1.15 -6.32 -27.13
CA ILE A 85 -1.42 -5.50 -25.96
C ILE A 85 -2.61 -4.55 -26.15
N ASP A 86 -2.80 -4.00 -27.35
CA ASP A 86 -3.91 -3.10 -27.60
C ASP A 86 -5.24 -3.86 -27.56
N THR A 87 -5.28 -5.10 -28.08
CA THR A 87 -6.45 -5.99 -27.98
C THR A 87 -6.77 -6.31 -26.51
N PHE A 88 -5.76 -6.54 -25.68
CA PHE A 88 -5.95 -6.75 -24.23
C PHE A 88 -6.53 -5.51 -23.57
N ILE A 89 -5.97 -4.34 -23.86
CA ILE A 89 -6.44 -3.06 -23.30
C ILE A 89 -7.88 -2.77 -23.72
N GLU A 90 -8.20 -2.93 -25.00
CA GLU A 90 -9.58 -2.74 -25.51
C GLU A 90 -10.61 -3.64 -24.82
N ALA A 91 -10.22 -4.86 -24.48
CA ALA A 91 -11.11 -5.82 -23.84
C ALA A 91 -11.39 -5.48 -22.37
N PHE A 92 -10.42 -4.92 -21.62
CA PHE A 92 -10.50 -4.83 -20.17
C PHE A 92 -10.51 -3.40 -19.60
N LEU A 93 -9.99 -2.41 -20.33
CA LEU A 93 -9.96 -1.02 -19.88
C LEU A 93 -11.37 -0.45 -19.61
N PRO A 94 -12.40 -0.71 -20.42
CA PRO A 94 -13.75 -0.19 -20.15
C PRO A 94 -14.34 -0.70 -18.85
N ASP A 95 -14.03 -1.93 -18.45
CA ASP A 95 -14.50 -2.51 -17.19
C ASP A 95 -13.74 -1.91 -16.01
N ALA A 96 -12.42 -1.78 -16.11
CA ALA A 96 -11.60 -1.13 -15.10
C ALA A 96 -12.03 0.34 -14.87
N GLN A 97 -12.32 1.08 -15.92
CA GLN A 97 -12.83 2.45 -15.83
C GLN A 97 -14.22 2.51 -15.18
N ARG A 98 -15.09 1.55 -15.47
CA ARG A 98 -16.41 1.45 -14.82
C ARG A 98 -16.29 1.11 -13.34
N GLU A 99 -15.39 0.19 -12.98
CA GLU A 99 -15.13 -0.16 -11.58
C GLU A 99 -14.64 1.08 -10.80
N LEU A 100 -13.79 1.93 -11.40
CA LEU A 100 -13.36 3.20 -10.81
C LEU A 100 -14.50 4.20 -10.62
N GLN A 101 -15.42 4.30 -11.58
CA GLN A 101 -16.59 5.20 -11.52
C GLN A 101 -17.68 4.67 -10.60
N GLN A 102 -17.75 3.36 -10.40
CA GLN A 102 -18.73 2.67 -9.55
C GLN A 102 -18.23 2.45 -8.13
N ILE A 103 -17.07 3.01 -7.73
CA ILE A 103 -16.74 3.09 -6.31
C ILE A 103 -17.83 3.98 -5.69
N PRO A 104 -18.84 3.41 -5.02
CA PRO A 104 -19.90 4.23 -4.45
C PRO A 104 -19.27 5.03 -3.33
N MET A 105 -19.25 6.34 -3.45
CA MET A 105 -19.06 7.23 -2.29
C MET A 105 -20.19 7.02 -1.26
N ALA A 106 -21.20 6.20 -1.57
CA ALA A 106 -22.42 6.02 -0.79
C ALA A 106 -22.40 4.85 0.20
N ASP A 107 -21.53 3.86 0.02
CA ASP A 107 -21.40 2.70 0.93
C ASP A 107 -20.21 2.81 1.89
N ILE A 108 -19.70 4.02 2.04
CA ILE A 108 -18.77 4.33 3.11
C ILE A 108 -19.56 4.18 4.42
N ILE A 109 -19.23 3.16 5.22
CA ILE A 109 -19.69 3.11 6.61
C ILE A 109 -19.21 4.42 7.24
N PRO A 110 -20.12 5.37 7.56
CA PRO A 110 -19.66 6.66 8.05
C PRO A 110 -19.01 6.42 9.41
N MET A 111 -17.69 6.52 9.47
CA MET A 111 -17.04 6.69 10.75
C MET A 111 -17.56 8.02 11.32
N GLU A 112 -18.14 7.96 12.53
CA GLU A 112 -18.72 9.15 13.16
C GLU A 112 -17.66 10.26 13.19
N LYS A 113 -17.84 11.26 12.32
CA LYS A 113 -17.08 12.49 12.42
C LYS A 113 -17.62 13.23 13.64
N THR A 114 -16.85 13.20 14.73
CA THR A 114 -17.02 14.19 15.79
C THR A 114 -16.90 15.59 15.17
N LYS A 115 -17.53 16.60 15.76
CA LYS A 115 -17.57 17.99 15.21
C LYS A 115 -16.20 18.62 14.94
N SER A 116 -15.12 18.03 15.45
CA SER A 116 -13.72 18.27 15.09
C SER A 116 -13.10 16.92 14.77
N GLY A 117 -13.16 16.48 13.51
CA GLY A 117 -12.46 15.27 13.07
C GLY A 117 -10.93 15.45 13.15
N PRO A 118 -10.16 14.35 13.07
CA PRO A 118 -8.71 14.43 13.08
C PRO A 118 -8.19 15.28 11.89
N ASP A 119 -7.09 15.98 12.10
CA ASP A 119 -6.41 16.76 11.05
C ASP A 119 -5.90 15.84 9.94
N ARG A 120 -5.44 14.64 10.32
CA ARG A 120 -5.04 13.56 9.43
C ARG A 120 -5.36 12.20 10.03
N ARG A 121 -5.79 11.29 9.16
CA ARG A 121 -6.05 9.90 9.48
C ARG A 121 -5.10 9.00 8.72
N LEU A 122 -4.32 8.18 9.44
CA LEU A 122 -3.39 7.23 8.87
C LEU A 122 -3.96 5.82 9.05
N LEU A 123 -4.09 5.09 7.93
CA LEU A 123 -4.53 3.69 7.93
C LEU A 123 -3.33 2.77 8.14
N TYR A 124 -3.47 1.83 9.04
CA TYR A 124 -2.53 0.74 9.22
C TYR A 124 -3.29 -0.58 9.33
N ILE A 125 -2.81 -1.60 8.62
CA ILE A 125 -3.37 -2.96 8.64
C ILE A 125 -2.33 -3.85 9.30
N PRO A 126 -2.55 -4.29 10.56
CA PRO A 126 -1.54 -5.04 11.31
C PRO A 126 -1.21 -6.40 10.66
N ASP A 127 0.08 -6.72 10.63
CA ASP A 127 0.65 -7.92 10.01
C ASP A 127 0.81 -9.06 11.04
N PHE A 128 -0.30 -9.49 11.65
CA PHE A 128 -0.31 -10.49 12.73
C PHE A 128 0.30 -11.83 12.38
N GLU A 129 0.23 -12.22 11.10
CA GLU A 129 0.66 -13.51 10.56
C GLU A 129 2.19 -13.62 10.36
N GLN A 130 2.93 -12.53 10.56
CA GLN A 130 4.37 -12.50 10.31
C GLN A 130 5.16 -13.01 11.53
N ASP A 131 6.27 -13.72 11.28
CA ASP A 131 7.22 -14.13 12.33
C ASP A 131 7.81 -12.93 13.08
N TYR A 132 7.97 -11.81 12.38
CA TYR A 132 8.46 -10.52 12.91
C TYR A 132 7.49 -9.41 12.54
N PRO A 133 6.33 -9.32 13.22
CA PRO A 133 5.31 -8.35 12.88
C PRO A 133 5.78 -6.92 13.13
N THR A 134 5.31 -5.99 12.29
CA THR A 134 5.69 -4.57 12.41
C THR A 134 4.73 -3.78 13.29
N TYR A 135 3.52 -4.29 13.55
CA TYR A 135 2.48 -3.54 14.25
C TYR A 135 2.86 -3.02 15.65
N PRO A 136 3.63 -3.74 16.49
CA PRO A 136 4.02 -3.19 17.80
C PRO A 136 4.87 -1.93 17.66
N ASN A 137 5.82 -1.96 16.73
CA ASN A 137 6.73 -0.82 16.48
C ASN A 137 6.00 0.35 15.82
N VAL A 138 5.04 0.08 14.93
CA VAL A 138 4.25 1.12 14.26
C VAL A 138 3.37 1.85 15.28
N ILE A 139 2.69 1.13 16.17
CA ILE A 139 1.86 1.72 17.22
C ILE A 139 2.72 2.56 18.16
N GLU A 140 3.84 2.01 18.64
CA GLU A 140 4.77 2.74 19.51
C GLU A 140 5.31 4.01 18.84
N ALA A 141 5.76 3.91 17.60
CA ALA A 141 6.27 5.06 16.85
C ALA A 141 5.18 6.12 16.61
N PHE A 142 3.94 5.71 16.34
CA PHE A 142 2.82 6.62 16.17
C PHE A 142 2.53 7.36 17.48
N VAL A 143 2.39 6.66 18.60
CA VAL A 143 2.15 7.25 19.91
C VAL A 143 3.27 8.25 20.26
N ASN A 144 4.52 7.86 20.09
CA ASN A 144 5.65 8.74 20.39
C ASN A 144 5.74 9.99 19.49
N SER A 145 5.24 9.89 18.24
CA SER A 145 5.32 11.00 17.28
C SER A 145 4.11 11.93 17.32
N TYR A 146 2.94 11.39 17.63
CA TYR A 146 1.66 12.09 17.47
C TYR A 146 0.84 12.21 18.78
N ALA A 147 1.39 11.85 19.95
CA ALA A 147 0.77 12.17 21.23
C ALA A 147 0.51 13.69 21.32
N ASP A 148 -0.59 14.07 21.96
CA ASP A 148 -1.06 15.46 22.10
C ASP A 148 -1.31 16.17 20.75
N THR A 149 -1.52 15.43 19.67
CA THR A 149 -1.88 15.98 18.35
C THR A 149 -3.25 15.48 17.92
N ASN A 150 -3.84 16.11 16.90
CA ASN A 150 -5.11 15.70 16.31
C ASN A 150 -4.91 14.74 15.10
N TYR A 151 -3.90 13.86 15.19
CA TYR A 151 -3.69 12.78 14.22
C TYR A 151 -4.34 11.51 14.73
N GLU A 152 -4.92 10.72 13.82
CA GLU A 152 -5.58 9.45 14.14
C GLU A 152 -4.85 8.30 13.44
N LEU A 153 -4.53 7.24 14.19
CA LEU A 153 -4.14 5.96 13.65
C LEU A 153 -5.38 5.06 13.59
N LEU A 154 -5.82 4.73 12.39
CA LEU A 154 -6.88 3.79 12.15
C LEU A 154 -6.31 2.40 11.92
N LEU A 155 -6.52 1.49 12.86
CA LEU A 155 -6.14 0.08 12.74
C LEU A 155 -7.30 -0.70 12.14
N TYR A 156 -7.12 -1.21 10.92
CA TYR A 156 -8.09 -2.11 10.32
C TYR A 156 -7.76 -3.56 10.63
N ILE A 157 -8.73 -4.29 11.16
CA ILE A 157 -8.63 -5.70 11.49
C ILE A 157 -9.73 -6.45 10.76
N ARG A 158 -9.36 -7.51 10.05
CA ARG A 158 -10.33 -8.38 9.41
C ARG A 158 -11.14 -9.15 10.45
N GLU A 159 -12.45 -9.22 10.23
CA GLU A 159 -13.33 -10.10 10.98
C GLU A 159 -13.12 -11.54 10.51
N ASP A 160 -12.39 -12.32 11.29
CA ASP A 160 -12.07 -13.72 11.01
C ASP A 160 -12.09 -14.56 12.30
N ALA A 161 -11.78 -15.86 12.19
CA ALA A 161 -11.82 -16.80 13.32
C ALA A 161 -10.86 -16.44 14.45
N ASP A 162 -9.77 -15.73 14.14
CA ASP A 162 -8.69 -15.39 15.07
C ASP A 162 -8.82 -13.95 15.62
N LEU A 163 -9.95 -13.28 15.35
CA LEU A 163 -10.19 -11.89 15.75
C LEU A 163 -9.96 -11.67 17.25
N GLN A 164 -10.46 -12.56 18.11
CA GLN A 164 -10.32 -12.42 19.55
C GLN A 164 -8.85 -12.42 20.00
N GLU A 165 -8.03 -13.32 19.44
CA GLU A 165 -6.60 -13.38 19.74
C GLU A 165 -5.88 -12.10 19.27
N LYS A 166 -6.24 -11.59 18.07
CA LYS A 166 -5.68 -10.34 17.52
C LYS A 166 -5.99 -9.14 18.42
N LEU A 167 -7.21 -9.07 18.95
CA LEU A 167 -7.62 -8.01 19.86
C LEU A 167 -6.88 -8.09 21.21
N GLU A 168 -6.70 -9.28 21.78
CA GLU A 168 -5.92 -9.47 23.01
C GLU A 168 -4.46 -9.05 22.84
N ARG A 169 -3.83 -9.38 21.69
CA ARG A 169 -2.46 -8.94 21.37
C ARG A 169 -2.32 -7.42 21.23
N LEU A 170 -3.36 -6.72 20.78
CA LEU A 170 -3.38 -5.26 20.74
C LEU A 170 -3.60 -4.64 22.11
N ASP A 171 -4.47 -5.23 22.92
CA ASP A 171 -4.75 -4.78 24.29
C ASP A 171 -3.47 -4.79 25.15
N ASP A 172 -2.63 -5.82 25.01
CA ASP A 172 -1.32 -5.91 25.65
C ASP A 172 -0.37 -4.75 25.28
N ILE A 173 -0.55 -4.16 24.07
CA ILE A 173 0.24 -3.02 23.65
C ILE A 173 -0.39 -1.73 24.19
N PHE A 174 -1.71 -1.56 24.05
CA PHE A 174 -2.40 -0.34 24.45
C PHE A 174 -2.35 -0.10 25.95
N SER A 175 -2.35 -1.17 26.76
CA SER A 175 -2.20 -1.07 28.23
C SER A 175 -0.94 -0.33 28.68
N LYS A 176 0.08 -0.22 27.80
CA LYS A 176 1.30 0.55 28.09
C LYS A 176 1.12 2.06 27.90
N TYR A 177 0.04 2.48 27.24
CA TYR A 177 -0.19 3.86 26.82
C TYR A 177 -1.53 4.43 27.33
N GLU A 178 -2.12 3.84 28.37
CA GLU A 178 -3.42 4.26 28.94
C GLU A 178 -3.45 5.75 29.37
N ASP A 179 -2.31 6.30 29.78
CA ASP A 179 -2.19 7.68 30.23
C ASP A 179 -1.77 8.66 29.11
N VAL A 180 -1.68 8.20 27.86
CA VAL A 180 -1.23 9.02 26.73
C VAL A 180 -2.42 9.50 25.91
N ASP A 181 -2.55 10.82 25.74
CA ASP A 181 -3.57 11.40 24.85
C ASP A 181 -3.18 11.20 23.39
N CYS A 182 -3.71 10.14 22.78
CA CYS A 182 -3.44 9.75 21.41
C CYS A 182 -4.65 9.06 20.79
N TYR A 183 -5.01 9.46 19.56
CA TYR A 183 -6.16 8.87 18.86
C TYR A 183 -5.75 7.61 18.09
N VAL A 184 -6.00 6.45 18.67
CA VAL A 184 -5.87 5.15 17.99
C VAL A 184 -7.23 4.47 17.98
N ASN A 185 -7.79 4.28 16.81
CA ASN A 185 -9.10 3.67 16.61
C ASN A 185 -9.00 2.31 15.94
N LEU A 186 -9.79 1.35 16.41
CA LEU A 186 -9.92 0.03 15.83
C LEU A 186 -11.15 0.00 14.91
N PHE A 187 -10.97 -0.48 13.71
CA PHE A 187 -12.04 -0.74 12.76
C PHE A 187 -12.03 -2.21 12.36
N VAL A 188 -13.07 -2.93 12.76
CA VAL A 188 -13.25 -4.35 12.42
C VAL A 188 -14.30 -4.47 11.34
N ALA A 189 -13.97 -5.04 10.19
CA ALA A 189 -14.89 -5.24 9.11
C ALA A 189 -14.51 -6.42 8.20
N ASN A 190 -15.43 -6.77 7.30
CA ASN A 190 -15.23 -7.79 6.30
C ASN A 190 -14.25 -7.34 5.21
N PRO A 191 -13.53 -8.28 4.56
CA PRO A 191 -12.60 -7.97 3.48
C PRO A 191 -13.22 -7.24 2.27
N GLU A 192 -14.53 -7.35 2.07
CA GLU A 192 -15.25 -6.67 1.00
C GLU A 192 -15.27 -5.15 1.17
N ASP A 193 -15.14 -4.68 2.42
CA ASP A 193 -15.21 -3.25 2.76
C ASP A 193 -13.83 -2.56 2.73
N GLU A 194 -12.74 -3.30 2.56
CA GLU A 194 -11.36 -2.77 2.62
C GLU A 194 -11.11 -1.59 1.66
N ARG A 195 -11.68 -1.64 0.45
CA ARG A 195 -11.52 -0.55 -0.52
C ARG A 195 -12.08 0.77 -0.01
N SER A 196 -13.23 0.74 0.67
CA SER A 196 -13.88 1.95 1.17
C SER A 196 -13.05 2.70 2.20
N LEU A 197 -12.17 1.99 2.92
CA LEU A 197 -11.30 2.59 3.93
C LEU A 197 -10.29 3.56 3.31
N PHE A 198 -9.73 3.21 2.15
CA PHE A 198 -8.74 4.05 1.47
C PHE A 198 -9.31 5.39 1.02
N GLY A 199 -10.61 5.48 0.75
CA GLY A 199 -11.30 6.75 0.45
C GLY A 199 -11.51 7.67 1.66
N GLN A 200 -11.20 7.22 2.88
CA GLN A 200 -11.50 7.94 4.13
C GLN A 200 -10.26 8.33 4.94
N VAL A 201 -9.07 8.05 4.40
CA VAL A 201 -7.79 8.26 5.08
C VAL A 201 -6.85 9.12 4.24
N ASP A 202 -5.89 9.75 4.90
CA ASP A 202 -4.92 10.67 4.29
C ASP A 202 -3.56 10.02 4.04
N GLY A 203 -3.33 8.84 4.61
CA GLY A 203 -2.09 8.09 4.44
C GLY A 203 -2.28 6.62 4.76
N TYR A 204 -1.46 5.76 4.15
CA TYR A 204 -1.37 4.33 4.43
C TYR A 204 0.03 3.98 4.96
N ILE A 205 0.09 3.30 6.10
CA ILE A 205 1.35 2.82 6.68
C ILE A 205 1.59 1.39 6.20
N THR A 206 2.71 1.17 5.51
CA THR A 206 3.07 -0.13 4.95
C THR A 206 3.52 -1.11 6.03
N ASN A 207 3.37 -2.40 5.77
CA ASN A 207 3.75 -3.49 6.68
C ASN A 207 4.57 -4.57 5.94
N ARG A 208 4.83 -5.70 6.61
CA ARG A 208 5.56 -6.85 6.02
C ARG A 208 4.64 -7.95 5.49
N SER A 209 3.33 -7.76 5.50
CA SER A 209 2.42 -8.79 4.99
C SER A 209 2.56 -8.97 3.47
N THR A 210 2.19 -10.14 2.98
CA THR A 210 2.13 -10.43 1.54
C THR A 210 1.09 -9.57 0.83
N ASP A 211 0.03 -9.17 1.54
CA ASP A 211 -1.04 -8.30 1.03
C ASP A 211 -0.63 -6.83 0.91
N ASN A 212 0.52 -6.44 1.48
CA ASN A 212 0.95 -5.03 1.51
C ASN A 212 1.05 -4.41 0.11
N VAL A 213 1.48 -5.18 -0.89
CA VAL A 213 1.56 -4.70 -2.28
C VAL A 213 0.16 -4.30 -2.78
N ARG A 214 -0.84 -5.13 -2.54
CA ARG A 214 -2.25 -4.85 -2.88
C ARG A 214 -2.76 -3.59 -2.18
N TYR A 215 -2.40 -3.38 -0.93
CA TYR A 215 -2.78 -2.17 -0.19
C TYR A 215 -2.06 -0.91 -0.69
N MET A 216 -0.80 -1.02 -1.07
CA MET A 216 -0.08 0.07 -1.72
C MET A 216 -0.72 0.46 -3.05
N ASP A 217 -1.16 -0.53 -3.85
CA ASP A 217 -1.91 -0.28 -5.08
C ASP A 217 -3.26 0.40 -4.84
N MET A 218 -3.95 0.04 -3.74
CA MET A 218 -5.16 0.74 -3.33
C MET A 218 -4.86 2.18 -2.92
N ALA A 219 -3.81 2.41 -2.14
CA ALA A 219 -3.40 3.76 -1.75
C ALA A 219 -3.11 4.64 -2.98
N ASP A 220 -2.35 4.13 -3.94
CA ASP A 220 -2.07 4.83 -5.20
C ASP A 220 -3.36 5.15 -5.99
N LEU A 221 -4.32 4.20 -6.02
CA LEU A 221 -5.61 4.39 -6.70
C LEU A 221 -6.39 5.58 -6.13
N TYR A 222 -6.32 5.78 -4.82
CA TYR A 222 -7.00 6.89 -4.13
C TYR A 222 -6.11 8.14 -3.98
N GLY A 223 -4.89 8.15 -4.53
CA GLY A 223 -3.95 9.26 -4.41
C GLY A 223 -3.42 9.47 -2.99
N ILE A 224 -3.37 8.41 -2.19
CA ILE A 224 -2.97 8.45 -0.79
C ILE A 224 -1.48 8.18 -0.65
N SER A 225 -0.80 8.95 0.19
CA SER A 225 0.63 8.76 0.47
C SER A 225 0.89 7.46 1.22
N CYS A 226 1.88 6.67 0.77
CA CYS A 226 2.39 5.55 1.53
C CYS A 226 3.52 5.99 2.46
N ILE A 227 3.44 5.59 3.73
CA ILE A 227 4.45 5.83 4.76
C ILE A 227 5.08 4.48 5.11
N SER A 228 6.39 4.39 5.18
CA SER A 228 7.04 3.14 5.57
C SER A 228 6.79 2.82 7.04
N GLY A 229 6.18 1.66 7.32
CA GLY A 229 6.06 1.09 8.67
C GLY A 229 7.20 0.11 9.01
N VAL A 230 8.18 -0.02 8.12
CA VAL A 230 9.31 -0.97 8.25
C VAL A 230 10.63 -0.25 8.49
N ASP A 231 10.79 0.96 7.96
CA ASP A 231 12.02 1.74 8.07
C ASP A 231 12.08 2.48 9.43
N VAL A 232 13.30 2.65 9.93
CA VAL A 232 13.56 3.37 11.18
C VAL A 232 14.50 4.55 10.89
N PRO A 233 14.17 5.77 11.38
CA PRO A 233 13.00 6.13 12.17
C PRO A 233 11.74 6.30 11.34
N MET A 234 10.64 5.71 11.81
CA MET A 234 9.32 5.99 11.26
C MET A 234 8.94 7.46 11.57
N PHE A 235 8.20 8.10 10.66
CA PHE A 235 7.76 9.50 10.81
C PHE A 235 8.91 10.52 10.97
N ALA A 236 10.07 10.29 10.34
CA ALA A 236 11.29 11.10 10.51
C ALA A 236 11.11 12.60 10.26
N GLU A 237 10.22 13.01 9.37
CA GLU A 237 9.94 14.44 9.09
C GLU A 237 9.37 15.16 10.31
N GLN A 238 8.57 14.49 11.13
CA GLN A 238 7.95 15.05 12.34
C GLN A 238 8.94 15.17 13.51
N VAL A 239 9.92 14.25 13.58
CA VAL A 239 10.96 14.29 14.60
C VAL A 239 11.86 15.53 14.41
N THR A 240 12.11 15.91 13.16
CA THR A 240 12.94 17.09 12.83
C THR A 240 12.26 18.39 13.23
N GLU A 241 10.95 18.52 13.10
CA GLU A 241 10.21 19.71 13.51
C GLU A 241 10.15 19.89 15.05
N ARG A 242 10.07 18.78 15.82
CA ARG A 242 10.08 18.84 17.29
C ARG A 242 11.45 19.18 17.88
N MET A 243 12.54 18.81 17.20
CA MET A 243 13.91 19.14 17.64
C MET A 243 14.30 20.59 17.33
N CYS A 244 13.55 21.28 16.48
CA CYS A 244 13.78 22.69 16.11
C CYS A 244 12.91 23.69 16.90
N ARG A 245 12.09 23.23 17.85
CA ARG A 245 11.32 24.05 18.81
C ARG A 245 11.88 23.89 20.20
#